data_c3f4c546b165736d0fff08918cc0e7b9
#
_entry.id   c3f4c546b165736d0fff08918cc0e7b9
#
_cell.length_a   1.000
_cell.length_b   1.000
_cell.length_c   1.000
_cell.angle_alpha   90.00
_cell.angle_beta   90.00
_cell.angle_gamma   90.00
#
_symmetry.space_group_name_H-M   'P 1'
#
loop_
_entity.id
_entity.type
_entity.pdbx_description
1 polymer ?
#
loop_
_entity_poly.entity_id
_entity_poly.type
_entity_poly.pdbx_seq_one_letter_code
_entity_poly.pdbx_strand_id
1 'polypeptide(L)'
;YSEEDIDKVINETTTIIIPEELLTKLLRKGINKNAIITVEPNKNYMVQEIKFETISAYNTNKTFHPKENGWVGYIIIINGIRYYIAGDTDITEENKQVKCDVAFVPVGGTYTMDFKEAASLINEIKPKIAIPIHYGSIVGTEQDAIDFIRLLHPEIKGIILMKK
;
A
#
# COMPACT_ATOMS: atom_id res chain seq x y z
N TYR A 1 1.18 -9.37 -5.67
CA TYR A 1 0.55 -10.65 -5.32
C TYR A 1 1.60 -11.76 -5.30
N SER A 2 1.76 -12.38 -4.16
CA SER A 2 2.67 -13.53 -3.95
C SER A 2 1.88 -14.70 -3.34
N GLU A 3 1.79 -15.82 -4.07
CA GLU A 3 1.10 -17.03 -3.58
C GLU A 3 1.80 -17.64 -2.38
N GLU A 4 3.14 -17.63 -2.39
CA GLU A 4 3.97 -18.13 -1.29
C GLU A 4 3.74 -17.34 0.01
N ASP A 5 3.60 -16.01 -0.09
CA ASP A 5 3.39 -15.18 1.11
C ASP A 5 1.96 -15.32 1.65
N ILE A 6 0.97 -15.55 0.79
CA ILE A 6 -0.39 -15.87 1.24
C ILE A 6 -0.38 -17.17 2.04
N ASP A 7 0.34 -18.21 1.59
CA ASP A 7 0.42 -19.49 2.30
C ASP A 7 1.02 -19.36 3.71
N LYS A 8 1.89 -18.37 3.93
CA LYS A 8 2.49 -18.10 5.25
C LYS A 8 1.53 -17.46 6.25
N VAL A 9 0.50 -16.75 5.77
CA VAL A 9 -0.40 -15.95 6.63
C VAL A 9 -1.83 -16.47 6.68
N ILE A 10 -2.22 -17.38 5.77
CA ILE A 10 -3.58 -17.90 5.70
C ILE A 10 -3.80 -19.00 6.75
N ASN A 11 -4.97 -18.97 7.40
CA ASN A 11 -5.48 -20.03 8.28
C ASN A 11 -7.01 -20.09 8.17
N GLU A 12 -7.65 -20.97 8.93
CA GLU A 12 -9.11 -21.19 8.88
C GLU A 12 -9.97 -19.97 9.20
N THR A 13 -9.41 -18.99 9.93
CA THR A 13 -10.12 -17.75 10.33
C THR A 13 -9.73 -16.53 9.51
N THR A 14 -8.78 -16.68 8.58
CA THR A 14 -8.30 -15.55 7.77
C THR A 14 -9.34 -15.10 6.77
N THR A 15 -9.65 -13.81 6.74
CA THR A 15 -10.40 -13.16 5.67
C THR A 15 -9.43 -12.37 4.79
N ILE A 16 -9.48 -12.63 3.49
CA ILE A 16 -8.61 -11.97 2.50
C ILE A 16 -9.41 -10.88 1.78
N ILE A 17 -8.87 -9.66 1.77
CA ILE A 17 -9.48 -8.51 1.11
C ILE A 17 -8.64 -8.16 -0.12
N ILE A 18 -9.26 -8.16 -1.30
CA ILE A 18 -8.57 -8.03 -2.58
C ILE A 18 -9.36 -7.18 -3.58
N PRO A 19 -8.69 -6.55 -4.56
CA PRO A 19 -9.35 -6.09 -5.77
C PRO A 19 -10.01 -7.24 -6.54
N GLU A 20 -11.12 -6.98 -7.23
CA GLU A 20 -11.90 -7.98 -7.97
C GLU A 20 -11.04 -8.79 -8.96
N GLU A 21 -10.07 -8.16 -9.59
CA GLU A 21 -9.17 -8.81 -10.58
C GLU A 21 -8.42 -10.03 -10.02
N LEU A 22 -8.15 -10.05 -8.71
CA LEU A 22 -7.43 -11.15 -8.07
C LEU A 22 -8.34 -12.34 -7.67
N LEU A 23 -9.67 -12.19 -7.72
CA LEU A 23 -10.62 -13.20 -7.25
C LEU A 23 -10.39 -14.56 -7.93
N THR A 24 -10.31 -14.56 -9.25
CA THR A 24 -10.13 -15.81 -10.00
C THR A 24 -8.80 -16.50 -9.66
N LYS A 25 -7.72 -15.75 -9.40
CA LYS A 25 -6.42 -16.30 -9.02
C LYS A 25 -6.49 -17.01 -7.67
N LEU A 26 -7.15 -16.39 -6.67
CA LEU A 26 -7.29 -16.98 -5.35
C LEU A 26 -8.19 -18.22 -5.35
N LEU A 27 -9.28 -18.19 -6.12
CA LEU A 27 -10.17 -19.36 -6.27
C LEU A 27 -9.43 -20.54 -6.92
N ARG A 28 -8.60 -20.31 -7.94
CA ARG A 28 -7.77 -21.35 -8.57
C ARG A 28 -6.73 -21.92 -7.60
N LYS A 29 -6.22 -21.11 -6.68
CA LYS A 29 -5.32 -21.56 -5.59
C LYS A 29 -6.06 -22.44 -4.56
N GLY A 30 -7.38 -22.53 -4.61
CA GLY A 30 -8.19 -23.33 -3.68
C GLY A 30 -8.65 -22.58 -2.43
N ILE A 31 -8.49 -21.26 -2.38
CA ILE A 31 -8.98 -20.45 -1.25
C ILE A 31 -10.51 -20.42 -1.30
N ASN A 32 -11.13 -20.69 -0.14
CA ASN A 32 -12.58 -20.69 -0.02
C ASN A 32 -13.15 -19.30 -0.36
N LYS A 33 -14.14 -19.26 -1.25
CA LYS A 33 -14.80 -18.00 -1.66
C LYS A 33 -15.36 -17.22 -0.46
N ASN A 34 -15.85 -17.90 0.57
CA ASN A 34 -16.40 -17.25 1.77
C ASN A 34 -15.33 -16.55 2.63
N ALA A 35 -14.06 -16.88 2.42
CA ALA A 35 -12.93 -16.21 3.06
C ALA A 35 -12.40 -15.02 2.24
N ILE A 36 -13.01 -14.69 1.09
CA ILE A 36 -12.57 -13.63 0.19
C ILE A 36 -13.61 -12.52 0.15
N ILE A 37 -13.15 -11.28 0.33
CA ILE A 37 -13.97 -10.07 0.13
C ILE A 37 -13.31 -9.26 -0.98
N THR A 38 -14.07 -8.96 -2.03
CA THR A 38 -13.61 -8.08 -3.10
C THR A 38 -13.93 -6.63 -2.80
N VAL A 39 -13.02 -5.73 -3.17
CA VAL A 39 -13.14 -4.29 -2.96
C VAL A 39 -12.90 -3.51 -4.24
N GLU A 40 -13.54 -2.35 -4.33
CA GLU A 40 -13.37 -1.37 -5.39
C GLU A 40 -12.56 -0.16 -4.88
N PRO A 41 -11.91 0.61 -5.78
CA PRO A 41 -11.23 1.84 -5.41
C PRO A 41 -12.18 2.91 -4.83
N ASN A 42 -11.65 3.74 -3.93
CA ASN A 42 -12.32 4.93 -3.38
C ASN A 42 -13.66 4.63 -2.69
N LYS A 43 -13.70 3.56 -1.92
CA LYS A 43 -14.87 3.10 -1.14
C LYS A 43 -14.52 2.94 0.33
N ASN A 44 -15.57 2.88 1.16
CA ASN A 44 -15.47 2.62 2.60
C ASN A 44 -16.02 1.23 2.91
N TYR A 45 -15.31 0.50 3.77
CA TYR A 45 -15.65 -0.86 4.17
C TYR A 45 -15.57 -1.05 5.67
N MET A 46 -16.26 -2.08 6.15
CA MET A 46 -16.09 -2.60 7.50
C MET A 46 -16.12 -4.12 7.46
N VAL A 47 -15.06 -4.75 7.95
CA VAL A 47 -14.92 -6.21 8.00
C VAL A 47 -14.43 -6.60 9.38
N GLN A 48 -15.16 -7.49 10.08
CA GLN A 48 -14.84 -7.93 11.45
C GLN A 48 -14.57 -6.74 12.41
N GLU A 49 -15.43 -5.69 12.35
CA GLU A 49 -15.33 -4.46 13.14
C GLU A 49 -14.17 -3.52 12.75
N ILE A 50 -13.28 -3.93 11.84
CA ILE A 50 -12.22 -3.08 11.31
C ILE A 50 -12.77 -2.21 10.18
N LYS A 51 -12.71 -0.92 10.36
CA LYS A 51 -13.07 0.06 9.32
C LYS A 51 -11.84 0.34 8.45
N PHE A 52 -12.05 0.40 7.14
CA PHE A 52 -11.01 0.82 6.22
C PHE A 52 -11.60 1.51 4.98
N GLU A 53 -10.74 2.28 4.35
CA GLU A 53 -11.02 2.94 3.08
C GLU A 53 -10.05 2.39 2.02
N THR A 54 -10.49 2.36 0.78
CA THR A 54 -9.65 2.03 -0.37
C THR A 54 -9.32 3.29 -1.16
N ILE A 55 -8.11 3.38 -1.66
CA ILE A 55 -7.64 4.47 -2.52
C ILE A 55 -7.14 3.86 -3.82
N SER A 56 -7.44 4.46 -4.97
CA SER A 56 -6.88 4.00 -6.25
C SER A 56 -5.35 3.97 -6.21
N ALA A 57 -4.76 2.83 -6.59
CA ALA A 57 -3.31 2.66 -6.69
C ALA A 57 -2.96 2.32 -8.13
N TYR A 58 -2.25 3.22 -8.83
CA TYR A 58 -1.91 3.06 -10.23
C TYR A 58 -0.68 3.90 -10.63
N ASN A 59 -0.11 3.58 -11.81
CA ASN A 59 0.94 4.37 -12.41
C ASN A 59 0.38 5.50 -13.28
N THR A 60 1.02 6.67 -13.22
CA THR A 60 0.68 7.84 -14.04
C THR A 60 1.56 7.96 -15.30
N ASN A 61 2.79 7.46 -15.23
CA ASN A 61 3.79 7.57 -16.30
C ASN A 61 4.52 6.25 -16.61
N LYS A 62 4.04 5.13 -16.06
CA LYS A 62 4.56 3.77 -16.26
C LYS A 62 3.42 2.84 -16.68
N THR A 63 3.74 1.68 -17.26
CA THR A 63 2.74 0.75 -17.82
C THR A 63 2.44 -0.46 -16.93
N PHE A 64 3.05 -0.55 -15.75
CA PHE A 64 2.98 -1.75 -14.91
C PHE A 64 1.67 -1.87 -14.12
N HIS A 65 1.13 -0.72 -13.68
CA HIS A 65 -0.07 -0.67 -12.83
C HIS A 65 -1.11 0.26 -13.47
N PRO A 66 -1.80 -0.16 -14.53
CA PRO A 66 -2.80 0.68 -15.19
C PRO A 66 -4.02 0.90 -14.30
N LYS A 67 -4.61 2.10 -14.36
CA LYS A 67 -5.76 2.51 -13.54
C LYS A 67 -6.98 1.59 -13.72
N GLU A 68 -7.13 1.05 -14.92
CA GLU A 68 -8.25 0.20 -15.33
C GLU A 68 -8.31 -1.12 -14.55
N ASN A 69 -7.19 -1.57 -13.97
CA ASN A 69 -7.14 -2.79 -13.15
C ASN A 69 -7.86 -2.63 -11.81
N GLY A 70 -8.19 -1.40 -11.40
CA GLY A 70 -8.91 -1.15 -10.14
C GLY A 70 -8.13 -1.56 -8.89
N TRP A 71 -6.81 -1.55 -8.94
CA TRP A 71 -5.96 -1.87 -7.78
C TRP A 71 -6.01 -0.77 -6.74
N VAL A 72 -5.76 -1.14 -5.48
CA VAL A 72 -6.01 -0.25 -4.35
C VAL A 72 -4.86 -0.23 -3.35
N GLY A 73 -4.65 0.94 -2.75
CA GLY A 73 -4.07 1.10 -1.44
C GLY A 73 -5.18 1.11 -0.38
N TYR A 74 -4.80 0.98 0.89
CA TYR A 74 -5.74 0.88 2.00
C TYR A 74 -5.47 1.96 3.05
N ILE A 75 -6.52 2.53 3.64
CA ILE A 75 -6.43 3.30 4.88
C ILE A 75 -7.17 2.51 5.96
N ILE A 76 -6.43 1.83 6.83
CA ILE A 76 -6.99 0.99 7.89
C ILE A 76 -7.08 1.81 9.17
N ILE A 77 -8.22 1.73 9.89
CA ILE A 77 -8.46 2.48 11.11
C ILE A 77 -8.45 1.52 12.30
N ILE A 78 -7.40 1.62 13.14
CA ILE A 78 -7.23 0.79 14.34
C ILE A 78 -7.03 1.70 15.54
N ASN A 79 -7.90 1.59 16.56
CA ASN A 79 -7.85 2.43 17.76
C ASN A 79 -7.82 3.94 17.47
N GLY A 80 -8.53 4.38 16.43
CA GLY A 80 -8.58 5.77 16.01
C GLY A 80 -7.36 6.27 15.23
N ILE A 81 -6.34 5.42 15.04
CA ILE A 81 -5.15 5.72 14.22
C ILE A 81 -5.40 5.26 12.80
N ARG A 82 -5.10 6.12 11.84
CA ARG A 82 -5.27 5.87 10.40
C ARG A 82 -3.94 5.46 9.77
N TYR A 83 -3.88 4.22 9.28
CA TYR A 83 -2.71 3.63 8.62
C TYR A 83 -2.94 3.59 7.13
N TYR A 84 -2.21 4.38 6.35
CA TYR A 84 -2.22 4.34 4.90
C TYR A 84 -1.15 3.36 4.39
N ILE A 85 -1.57 2.35 3.65
CA ILE A 85 -0.72 1.40 2.93
C ILE A 85 -0.93 1.65 1.45
N ALA A 86 0.02 2.33 0.81
CA ALA A 86 -0.16 2.87 -0.54
C ALA A 86 -0.35 1.79 -1.62
N GLY A 87 0.26 0.60 -1.42
CA GLY A 87 0.38 -0.39 -2.49
C GLY A 87 1.34 0.06 -3.59
N ASP A 88 1.25 -0.55 -4.75
CA ASP A 88 2.08 -0.22 -5.91
C ASP A 88 1.44 0.93 -6.69
N THR A 89 1.95 2.14 -6.50
CA THR A 89 1.37 3.37 -7.04
C THR A 89 2.43 4.42 -7.35
N ASP A 90 2.11 5.32 -8.27
CA ASP A 90 2.76 6.63 -8.40
C ASP A 90 1.99 7.69 -7.58
N ILE A 91 2.41 8.96 -7.65
CA ILE A 91 1.64 10.08 -7.12
C ILE A 91 0.38 10.25 -7.98
N THR A 92 -0.79 10.21 -7.36
CA THR A 92 -2.09 10.38 -8.00
C THR A 92 -2.89 11.49 -7.33
N GLU A 93 -3.90 12.02 -8.00
CA GLU A 93 -4.78 13.05 -7.39
C GLU A 93 -5.53 12.50 -6.19
N GLU A 94 -5.82 11.19 -6.18
CA GLU A 94 -6.49 10.52 -5.08
C GLU A 94 -5.59 10.40 -3.85
N ASN A 95 -4.31 9.96 -4.03
CA ASN A 95 -3.43 9.74 -2.87
C ASN A 95 -2.90 11.05 -2.25
N LYS A 96 -2.84 12.15 -2.99
CA LYS A 96 -2.57 13.50 -2.43
C LYS A 96 -3.64 13.96 -1.43
N GLN A 97 -4.86 13.42 -1.50
CA GLN A 97 -5.96 13.79 -0.60
C GLN A 97 -6.03 12.90 0.66
N VAL A 98 -5.15 11.91 0.78
CA VAL A 98 -5.14 10.98 1.91
C VAL A 98 -4.89 11.74 3.22
N LYS A 99 -5.68 11.40 4.24
CA LYS A 99 -5.47 11.83 5.62
C LYS A 99 -5.16 10.60 6.46
N CYS A 100 -3.94 10.54 6.99
CA CYS A 100 -3.47 9.41 7.80
C CYS A 100 -2.49 9.87 8.89
N ASP A 101 -2.32 9.03 9.92
CA ASP A 101 -1.33 9.24 10.97
C ASP A 101 0.00 8.53 10.62
N VAL A 102 -0.09 7.37 10.00
CA VAL A 102 1.06 6.54 9.58
C VAL A 102 0.90 6.21 8.11
N ALA A 103 1.96 6.41 7.32
CA ALA A 103 1.97 6.08 5.90
C ALA A 103 3.07 5.06 5.56
N PHE A 104 2.70 4.00 4.85
CA PHE A 104 3.61 3.03 4.24
C PHE A 104 3.62 3.29 2.73
N VAL A 105 4.76 3.70 2.18
CA VAL A 105 4.87 4.11 0.77
C VAL A 105 6.04 3.44 0.07
N PRO A 106 5.86 3.02 -1.20
CA PRO A 106 6.93 2.44 -1.98
C PRO A 106 7.98 3.50 -2.32
N VAL A 107 9.28 3.11 -2.30
CA VAL A 107 10.42 3.97 -2.63
C VAL A 107 11.37 3.35 -3.66
N GLY A 108 11.05 2.17 -4.19
CA GLY A 108 11.95 1.39 -5.03
C GLY A 108 12.08 1.87 -6.48
N GLY A 109 11.32 2.84 -6.91
CA GLY A 109 11.37 3.36 -8.28
C GLY A 109 10.71 2.43 -9.30
N THR A 110 11.39 1.93 -10.25
CA THR A 110 11.01 1.15 -11.45
C THR A 110 9.51 0.92 -11.70
N TYR A 111 8.80 0.31 -10.75
CA TYR A 111 7.37 -0.05 -10.87
C TYR A 111 6.45 0.91 -10.14
N THR A 112 6.99 1.70 -9.22
CA THR A 112 6.26 2.57 -8.30
C THR A 112 6.98 3.91 -8.17
N MET A 113 6.59 4.75 -7.22
CA MET A 113 7.32 5.95 -6.85
C MET A 113 8.80 5.63 -6.53
N ASP A 114 9.70 6.49 -6.96
CA ASP A 114 11.05 6.55 -6.41
C ASP A 114 11.05 7.27 -5.04
N PHE A 115 12.21 7.29 -4.38
CA PHE A 115 12.32 7.90 -3.05
C PHE A 115 12.03 9.42 -3.03
N LYS A 116 12.25 10.14 -4.15
CA LYS A 116 11.96 11.58 -4.25
C LYS A 116 10.46 11.82 -4.44
N GLU A 117 9.84 11.05 -5.31
CA GLU A 117 8.40 11.09 -5.54
C GLU A 117 7.65 10.73 -4.25
N ALA A 118 8.07 9.65 -3.57
CA ALA A 118 7.49 9.24 -2.31
C ALA A 118 7.64 10.31 -1.21
N ALA A 119 8.82 10.95 -1.08
CA ALA A 119 9.02 12.04 -0.14
C ALA A 119 8.16 13.26 -0.48
N SER A 120 7.98 13.58 -1.76
CA SER A 120 7.11 14.67 -2.19
C SER A 120 5.66 14.42 -1.76
N LEU A 121 5.12 13.21 -2.01
CA LEU A 121 3.78 12.84 -1.57
C LEU A 121 3.64 12.92 -0.05
N ILE A 122 4.58 12.37 0.70
CA ILE A 122 4.54 12.37 2.17
C ILE A 122 4.59 13.78 2.74
N ASN A 123 5.42 14.66 2.19
CA ASN A 123 5.50 16.06 2.60
C ASN A 123 4.21 16.85 2.26
N GLU A 124 3.44 16.42 1.26
CA GLU A 124 2.13 16.99 0.94
C GLU A 124 1.03 16.51 1.89
N ILE A 125 0.91 15.20 2.15
CA ILE A 125 -0.15 14.61 3.00
C ILE A 125 0.14 14.69 4.49
N LYS A 126 1.41 14.92 4.89
CA LYS A 126 1.89 15.21 6.26
C LYS A 126 1.40 14.21 7.33
N PRO A 127 1.68 12.91 7.21
CA PRO A 127 1.45 11.98 8.30
C PRO A 127 2.41 12.28 9.46
N LYS A 128 2.11 11.77 10.66
CA LYS A 128 3.04 11.82 11.80
C LYS A 128 4.25 10.92 11.59
N ILE A 129 4.03 9.75 10.96
CA ILE A 129 5.04 8.73 10.72
C ILE A 129 5.00 8.32 9.25
N ALA A 130 6.17 8.20 8.62
CA ALA A 130 6.34 7.67 7.28
C ALA A 130 7.32 6.49 7.27
N ILE A 131 6.93 5.40 6.60
CA ILE A 131 7.66 4.14 6.56
C ILE A 131 7.87 3.76 5.09
N PRO A 132 9.12 3.77 4.61
CA PRO A 132 9.42 3.31 3.26
C PRO A 132 9.27 1.79 3.15
N ILE A 133 8.67 1.33 2.06
CA ILE A 133 8.49 -0.09 1.69
C ILE A 133 8.88 -0.31 0.23
N HIS A 134 8.77 -1.54 -0.24
CA HIS A 134 8.98 -1.93 -1.64
C HIS A 134 10.39 -1.58 -2.16
N TYR A 135 11.43 -1.95 -1.37
CA TYR A 135 12.85 -1.80 -1.73
C TYR A 135 13.67 -3.00 -1.25
N GLY A 136 14.89 -3.12 -1.79
CA GLY A 136 15.89 -4.08 -1.30
C GLY A 136 15.63 -5.55 -1.67
N SER A 137 14.70 -5.86 -2.57
CA SER A 137 14.48 -7.22 -3.08
C SER A 137 14.60 -7.24 -4.61
N ILE A 138 13.51 -6.99 -5.33
CA ILE A 138 13.49 -6.97 -6.80
C ILE A 138 13.99 -5.63 -7.34
N VAL A 139 13.59 -4.53 -6.69
CA VAL A 139 13.93 -3.14 -7.06
C VAL A 139 14.28 -2.33 -5.82
N GLY A 140 14.96 -1.20 -6.04
CA GLY A 140 15.38 -0.29 -4.99
C GLY A 140 16.43 -0.89 -4.06
N THR A 141 16.97 -0.04 -3.19
CA THR A 141 18.04 -0.37 -2.26
C THR A 141 17.71 0.17 -0.86
N GLU A 142 18.44 -0.25 0.16
CA GLU A 142 18.34 0.36 1.50
C GLU A 142 18.70 1.85 1.47
N GLN A 143 19.56 2.26 0.54
CA GLN A 143 19.93 3.66 0.37
C GLN A 143 18.72 4.52 -0.06
N ASP A 144 17.83 3.99 -0.91
CA ASP A 144 16.61 4.71 -1.30
C ASP A 144 15.71 5.00 -0.09
N ALA A 145 15.61 4.06 0.86
CA ALA A 145 14.87 4.27 2.10
C ALA A 145 15.53 5.33 3.00
N ILE A 146 16.86 5.35 3.08
CA ILE A 146 17.63 6.35 3.83
C ILE A 146 17.43 7.73 3.19
N ASP A 147 17.56 7.83 1.87
CA ASP A 147 17.43 9.10 1.15
C ASP A 147 16.00 9.62 1.17
N PHE A 148 14.99 8.74 1.13
CA PHE A 148 13.59 9.10 1.39
C PHE A 148 13.44 9.83 2.73
N ILE A 149 13.95 9.24 3.83
CA ILE A 149 13.84 9.84 5.17
C ILE A 149 14.52 11.21 5.23
N ARG A 150 15.67 11.37 4.58
CA ARG A 150 16.41 12.65 4.53
C ARG A 150 15.64 13.79 3.85
N LEU A 151 14.71 13.45 2.97
CA LEU A 151 13.88 14.42 2.23
C LEU A 151 12.57 14.77 2.94
N LEU A 152 12.23 14.10 4.05
CA LEU A 152 11.02 14.41 4.81
C LEU A 152 11.15 15.74 5.55
N HIS A 153 10.01 16.44 5.66
CA HIS A 153 9.93 17.62 6.53
C HIS A 153 10.20 17.23 8.00
N PRO A 154 10.83 18.13 8.80
CA PRO A 154 11.25 17.81 10.18
C PRO A 154 10.14 17.35 11.12
N GLU A 155 8.90 17.74 10.86
CA GLU A 155 7.72 17.34 11.63
C GLU A 155 7.28 15.88 11.37
N ILE A 156 7.78 15.23 10.31
CA ILE A 156 7.41 13.88 9.93
C ILE A 156 8.48 12.90 10.39
N LYS A 157 8.12 11.95 11.25
CA LYS A 157 9.05 10.93 11.71
C LYS A 157 9.21 9.82 10.67
N GLY A 158 10.36 9.74 10.01
CA GLY A 158 10.72 8.61 9.15
C GLY A 158 11.20 7.40 9.97
N ILE A 159 10.74 6.19 9.65
CA ILE A 159 11.14 4.94 10.32
C ILE A 159 11.43 3.87 9.27
N ILE A 160 12.63 3.30 9.29
CA ILE A 160 13.00 2.12 8.50
C ILE A 160 12.70 0.87 9.34
N LEU A 161 11.75 0.06 8.90
CA LEU A 161 11.40 -1.21 9.55
C LEU A 161 12.06 -2.42 8.88
N MET A 162 12.27 -2.35 7.57
CA MET A 162 12.90 -3.43 6.80
C MET A 162 14.42 -3.24 6.84
N LYS A 163 15.10 -4.06 7.64
CA LYS A 163 16.56 -4.20 7.62
C LYS A 163 16.87 -5.58 7.02
N LYS A 164 17.75 -5.60 6.06
CA LYS A 164 18.34 -6.85 5.53
C LYS A 164 19.66 -7.13 6.20
#